data_a30095af00dfa26a5d11dadfbfb9873c
#
_entry.id   a30095af00dfa26a5d11dadfbfb9873c
#
_cell.length_a   1.000
_cell.length_b   1.000
_cell.length_c   1.000
_cell.angle_alpha   90.00
_cell.angle_beta   90.00
_cell.angle_gamma   90.00
#
_symmetry.space_group_name_H-M   'P 1'
#
loop_
_entity.id
_entity.type
_entity.pdbx_description
1 polymer ?
#
loop_
_entity_poly.entity_id
_entity_poly.type
_entity_poly.pdbx_seq_one_letter_code
_entity_poly.pdbx_strand_id
1 'polypeptide(L)'
;MTVTAYIALAVLAIMIYLIIKQYETRLVLLGGGLILCLISLQPMQGLHSFATNMVNGSLITAICSAQGFAYTASYTNCDRSLVYYLSRPIRNLGLFLIPLCAIITFFINIAIPSAVGVGAVVGSTLIPLMLRAGIKPAAAAAAVLSGTMGSLLSPGLSHNAYVSEMAGMGIMDLISYHSVYSFMIGGVAAVGVFLVCMFLGDHKGEKVDVNNTDDGFVPSPIRALVPLVPIVLMLVCTVWFPELKMGVTEAMLLGTIACLIVAHPDAQIFSKKFFQGMGDSYGEIMGIIISAGVLAAGLMASGLIDALIKVMVASSDVARWGGSFGPFLLSIIMGSGDAGAMAFNGTVTPHASEFGMSIEGLGSLAFLAGACGRTASPIAGITILLAGLAHANPFDVVKRTIAPMFVATILLAIFMV
;
A
#
# COMPACT_ATOMS: atom_id res chain seq x y z
N MET A 1 23.76 -14.86 21.80
CA MET A 1 23.63 -13.46 21.36
C MET A 1 24.81 -12.65 21.88
N THR A 2 25.37 -11.79 21.06
CA THR A 2 26.42 -10.84 21.46
C THR A 2 25.84 -9.71 22.33
N VAL A 3 26.69 -9.01 23.10
CA VAL A 3 26.26 -7.86 23.91
C VAL A 3 25.63 -6.77 23.00
N THR A 4 26.23 -6.57 21.81
CA THR A 4 25.71 -5.63 20.79
C THR A 4 24.29 -6.02 20.31
N ALA A 5 23.98 -7.30 20.18
CA ALA A 5 22.63 -7.76 19.80
C ALA A 5 21.56 -7.49 20.90
N TYR A 6 21.92 -7.56 22.19
CA TYR A 6 21.00 -7.16 23.27
C TYR A 6 20.77 -5.64 23.27
N ILE A 7 21.83 -4.86 23.02
CA ILE A 7 21.68 -3.40 22.88
C ILE A 7 20.80 -3.07 21.66
N ALA A 8 20.96 -3.81 20.55
CA ALA A 8 20.12 -3.63 19.37
C ALA A 8 18.64 -3.91 19.64
N LEU A 9 18.30 -4.90 20.45
CA LEU A 9 16.91 -5.12 20.90
C LEU A 9 16.37 -3.94 21.72
N ALA A 10 17.19 -3.35 22.60
CA ALA A 10 16.79 -2.17 23.36
C ALA A 10 16.57 -0.95 22.43
N VAL A 11 17.45 -0.74 21.45
CA VAL A 11 17.29 0.32 20.43
C VAL A 11 16.01 0.10 19.63
N LEU A 12 15.70 -1.12 19.17
CA LEU A 12 14.46 -1.45 18.48
C LEU A 12 13.23 -1.18 19.36
N ALA A 13 13.27 -1.51 20.64
CA ALA A 13 12.17 -1.20 21.56
C ALA A 13 11.94 0.32 21.69
N ILE A 14 13.02 1.11 21.76
CA ILE A 14 12.95 2.57 21.75
C ILE A 14 12.38 3.07 20.42
N MET A 15 12.82 2.55 19.29
CA MET A 15 12.29 2.90 17.97
C MET A 15 10.79 2.64 17.86
N ILE A 16 10.33 1.46 18.31
CA ILE A 16 8.89 1.13 18.35
C ILE A 16 8.14 2.12 19.26
N TYR A 17 8.68 2.45 20.42
CA TYR A 17 8.09 3.45 21.32
C TYR A 17 7.98 4.83 20.67
N LEU A 18 9.03 5.28 19.95
CA LEU A 18 9.01 6.56 19.24
C LEU A 18 7.97 6.56 18.11
N ILE A 19 7.83 5.46 17.38
CA ILE A 19 6.81 5.29 16.34
C ILE A 19 5.39 5.35 16.95
N ILE A 20 5.17 4.69 18.08
CA ILE A 20 3.90 4.77 18.83
C ILE A 20 3.61 6.22 19.26
N LYS A 21 4.63 6.98 19.59
CA LYS A 21 4.55 8.41 19.91
C LYS A 21 4.40 9.31 18.67
N GLN A 22 4.24 8.72 17.48
CA GLN A 22 4.03 9.42 16.21
C GLN A 22 5.20 10.30 15.76
N TYR A 23 6.44 9.94 16.14
CA TYR A 23 7.61 10.53 15.53
C TYR A 23 7.69 10.10 14.05
N GLU A 24 8.29 10.94 13.24
CA GLU A 24 8.43 10.71 11.80
C GLU A 24 9.21 9.40 11.53
N THR A 25 8.58 8.48 10.79
CA THR A 25 9.08 7.10 10.63
C THR A 25 10.46 7.03 10.00
N ARG A 26 10.73 7.84 8.96
CA ARG A 26 12.03 7.88 8.28
C ARG A 26 13.14 8.31 9.23
N LEU A 27 12.85 9.32 10.08
CA LEU A 27 13.79 9.78 11.10
C LEU A 27 14.09 8.66 12.10
N VAL A 28 13.09 7.92 12.56
CA VAL A 28 13.27 6.83 13.55
C VAL A 28 14.07 5.68 12.94
N LEU A 29 13.74 5.26 11.70
CA LEU A 29 14.47 4.18 11.02
C LEU A 29 15.92 4.57 10.74
N LEU A 30 16.14 5.76 10.16
CA LEU A 30 17.47 6.28 9.83
C LEU A 30 18.32 6.47 11.10
N GLY A 31 17.77 7.16 12.10
CA GLY A 31 18.47 7.43 13.35
C GLY A 31 18.80 6.16 14.12
N GLY A 32 17.85 5.24 14.24
CA GLY A 32 18.05 3.92 14.87
C GLY A 32 19.13 3.11 14.17
N GLY A 33 19.10 3.05 12.84
CA GLY A 33 20.11 2.35 12.04
C GLY A 33 21.51 2.95 12.22
N LEU A 34 21.66 4.27 12.17
CA LEU A 34 22.94 4.94 12.41
C LEU A 34 23.46 4.73 13.83
N ILE A 35 22.59 4.79 14.85
CA ILE A 35 22.96 4.50 16.24
C ILE A 35 23.47 3.07 16.37
N LEU A 36 22.82 2.08 15.74
CA LEU A 36 23.27 0.70 15.75
C LEU A 36 24.63 0.51 15.06
N CYS A 37 24.86 1.18 13.92
CA CYS A 37 26.15 1.18 13.25
C CYS A 37 27.26 1.80 14.13
N LEU A 38 26.95 2.89 14.85
CA LEU A 38 27.89 3.53 15.78
C LEU A 38 28.25 2.62 16.95
N ILE A 39 27.27 2.01 17.60
CA ILE A 39 27.47 1.09 18.74
C ILE A 39 28.26 -0.14 18.30
N SER A 40 28.08 -0.58 17.06
CA SER A 40 28.80 -1.71 16.46
C SER A 40 30.18 -1.33 15.94
N LEU A 41 30.63 -0.07 16.14
CA LEU A 41 31.90 0.48 15.64
C LEU A 41 32.05 0.42 14.10
N GLN A 42 30.95 0.46 13.37
CA GLN A 42 30.91 0.39 11.91
C GLN A 42 30.07 1.54 11.29
N PRO A 43 30.35 2.84 11.63
CA PRO A 43 29.50 3.95 11.21
C PRO A 43 29.43 4.11 9.69
N MET A 44 30.50 3.77 8.99
CA MET A 44 30.56 3.87 7.53
C MET A 44 29.59 2.94 6.81
N GLN A 45 29.19 1.81 7.40
CA GLN A 45 28.20 0.92 6.80
C GLN A 45 26.83 1.62 6.65
N GLY A 46 26.39 2.32 7.69
CA GLY A 46 25.13 3.09 7.64
C GLY A 46 25.19 4.22 6.59
N LEU A 47 26.31 4.96 6.53
CA LEU A 47 26.48 6.06 5.56
C LEU A 47 26.56 5.53 4.12
N HIS A 48 27.27 4.43 3.88
CA HIS A 48 27.31 3.79 2.56
C HIS A 48 25.94 3.23 2.15
N SER A 49 25.22 2.59 3.08
CA SER A 49 23.85 2.10 2.83
C SER A 49 22.92 3.24 2.43
N PHE A 50 23.00 4.38 3.12
CA PHE A 50 22.23 5.58 2.74
C PHE A 50 22.53 6.00 1.30
N ALA A 51 23.82 6.20 0.96
CA ALA A 51 24.24 6.66 -0.36
C ALA A 51 23.83 5.67 -1.48
N THR A 52 23.98 4.37 -1.25
CA THR A 52 23.64 3.32 -2.22
C THR A 52 22.14 3.28 -2.50
N ASN A 53 21.32 3.32 -1.43
CA ASN A 53 19.85 3.29 -1.60
C ASN A 53 19.29 4.56 -2.25
N MET A 54 19.99 5.73 -2.11
CA MET A 54 19.59 6.97 -2.76
C MET A 54 19.62 6.90 -4.29
N VAL A 55 20.49 6.09 -4.87
CA VAL A 55 20.74 6.03 -6.33
C VAL A 55 20.26 4.72 -6.96
N ASN A 56 19.35 4.01 -6.28
CA ASN A 56 18.76 2.80 -6.84
C ASN A 56 17.87 3.15 -8.04
N GLY A 57 18.46 3.08 -9.25
CA GLY A 57 17.83 3.56 -10.49
C GLY A 57 16.55 2.84 -10.87
N SER A 58 16.45 1.53 -10.64
CA SER A 58 15.27 0.75 -11.01
C SER A 58 14.05 1.13 -10.14
N LEU A 59 14.26 1.27 -8.83
CA LEU A 59 13.21 1.70 -7.90
C LEU A 59 12.79 3.15 -8.16
N ILE A 60 13.75 4.07 -8.33
CA ILE A 60 13.46 5.48 -8.58
C ILE A 60 12.61 5.63 -9.83
N THR A 61 13.01 4.99 -10.94
CA THR A 61 12.28 5.14 -12.21
C THR A 61 10.87 4.59 -12.14
N ALA A 62 10.66 3.40 -11.56
CA ALA A 62 9.35 2.78 -11.42
C ALA A 62 8.43 3.57 -10.47
N ILE A 63 8.92 3.92 -9.28
CA ILE A 63 8.13 4.56 -8.23
C ILE A 63 7.78 6.01 -8.62
N CYS A 64 8.77 6.78 -9.09
CA CYS A 64 8.54 8.18 -9.43
C CYS A 64 7.64 8.33 -10.67
N SER A 65 7.81 7.51 -11.71
CA SER A 65 6.95 7.58 -12.90
C SER A 65 5.50 7.22 -12.58
N ALA A 66 5.28 6.21 -11.73
CA ALA A 66 3.93 5.81 -11.32
C ALA A 66 3.19 6.93 -10.58
N GLN A 67 3.89 7.63 -9.68
CA GLN A 67 3.28 8.74 -8.95
C GLN A 67 3.11 9.99 -9.82
N GLY A 68 4.04 10.25 -10.74
CA GLY A 68 3.87 11.29 -11.74
C GLY A 68 2.61 11.08 -12.58
N PHE A 69 2.38 9.85 -13.05
CA PHE A 69 1.14 9.48 -13.75
C PHE A 69 -0.10 9.68 -12.85
N ALA A 70 -0.07 9.22 -11.60
CA ALA A 70 -1.20 9.34 -10.68
C ALA A 70 -1.61 10.81 -10.46
N TYR A 71 -0.63 11.72 -10.30
CA TYR A 71 -0.88 13.16 -10.14
C TYR A 71 -1.50 13.79 -11.41
N THR A 72 -1.06 13.36 -12.59
CA THR A 72 -1.63 13.85 -13.86
C THR A 72 -3.02 13.29 -14.13
N ALA A 73 -3.28 12.04 -13.81
CA ALA A 73 -4.60 11.41 -13.91
C ALA A 73 -5.62 12.10 -12.99
N SER A 74 -5.19 12.47 -11.78
CA SER A 74 -6.03 13.22 -10.84
C SER A 74 -6.29 14.64 -11.29
N TYR A 75 -5.25 15.37 -11.71
CA TYR A 75 -5.39 16.74 -12.24
C TYR A 75 -6.33 16.82 -13.43
N THR A 76 -6.35 15.81 -14.30
CA THR A 76 -7.20 15.75 -15.50
C THR A 76 -8.58 15.15 -15.25
N ASN A 77 -8.93 14.79 -14.00
CA ASN A 77 -10.16 14.08 -13.61
C ASN A 77 -10.39 12.76 -14.39
N CYS A 78 -9.33 12.11 -14.85
CA CYS A 78 -9.43 10.79 -15.48
C CYS A 78 -9.83 9.74 -14.44
N ASP A 79 -9.27 9.82 -13.24
CA ASP A 79 -9.61 9.00 -12.07
C ASP A 79 -11.08 9.19 -11.64
N ARG A 80 -11.57 10.44 -11.53
CA ARG A 80 -12.98 10.74 -11.22
C ARG A 80 -13.94 10.16 -12.25
N SER A 81 -13.57 10.23 -13.54
CA SER A 81 -14.39 9.67 -14.63
C SER A 81 -14.49 8.15 -14.50
N LEU A 82 -13.38 7.44 -14.18
CA LEU A 82 -13.38 6.00 -13.94
C LEU A 82 -14.32 5.63 -12.76
N VAL A 83 -14.19 6.33 -11.64
CA VAL A 83 -15.04 6.13 -10.46
C VAL A 83 -16.51 6.33 -10.80
N TYR A 84 -16.84 7.40 -11.54
CA TYR A 84 -18.23 7.69 -11.93
C TYR A 84 -18.87 6.53 -12.71
N TYR A 85 -18.19 6.01 -13.73
CA TYR A 85 -18.74 4.92 -14.54
C TYR A 85 -18.84 3.60 -13.80
N LEU A 86 -17.86 3.27 -12.95
CA LEU A 86 -17.88 2.03 -12.17
C LEU A 86 -18.89 2.07 -11.01
N SER A 87 -19.19 3.24 -10.45
CA SER A 87 -20.15 3.37 -9.35
C SER A 87 -21.61 3.49 -9.79
N ARG A 88 -21.87 3.84 -11.03
CA ARG A 88 -23.23 4.08 -11.56
C ARG A 88 -24.18 2.88 -11.39
N PRO A 89 -23.76 1.62 -11.69
CA PRO A 89 -24.67 0.46 -11.66
C PRO A 89 -25.19 0.10 -10.27
N ILE A 90 -24.49 0.49 -9.20
CA ILE A 90 -24.76 0.00 -7.83
C ILE A 90 -25.68 0.91 -7.00
N ARG A 91 -26.10 2.06 -7.51
CA ARG A 91 -26.75 3.14 -6.74
C ARG A 91 -28.01 2.73 -5.96
N ASN A 92 -28.70 1.65 -6.34
CA ASN A 92 -30.00 1.26 -5.78
C ASN A 92 -29.97 -0.09 -5.03
N LEU A 93 -28.82 -0.59 -4.63
CA LEU A 93 -28.68 -1.96 -4.10
C LEU A 93 -28.76 -2.06 -2.55
N GLY A 94 -29.14 -0.96 -1.87
CA GLY A 94 -29.39 -0.95 -0.43
C GLY A 94 -28.21 -1.51 0.39
N LEU A 95 -28.48 -2.55 1.17
CA LEU A 95 -27.50 -3.20 2.04
C LEU A 95 -26.27 -3.76 1.33
N PHE A 96 -26.43 -4.25 0.10
CA PHE A 96 -25.34 -4.79 -0.71
C PHE A 96 -24.35 -3.71 -1.19
N LEU A 97 -24.66 -2.43 -0.95
CA LEU A 97 -23.70 -1.34 -1.23
C LEU A 97 -22.40 -1.53 -0.44
N ILE A 98 -22.42 -2.06 0.79
CA ILE A 98 -21.21 -2.24 1.60
C ILE A 98 -20.17 -3.12 0.86
N PRO A 99 -20.45 -4.40 0.54
CA PRO A 99 -19.48 -5.25 -0.14
C PRO A 99 -19.22 -4.80 -1.58
N LEU A 100 -20.21 -4.25 -2.28
CA LEU A 100 -20.02 -3.80 -3.67
C LEU A 100 -19.16 -2.54 -3.75
N CYS A 101 -19.28 -1.60 -2.83
CA CYS A 101 -18.40 -0.46 -2.74
C CYS A 101 -16.95 -0.89 -2.43
N ALA A 102 -16.75 -1.87 -1.55
CA ALA A 102 -15.44 -2.45 -1.31
C ALA A 102 -14.85 -3.08 -2.58
N ILE A 103 -15.63 -3.89 -3.30
CA ILE A 103 -15.20 -4.54 -4.55
C ILE A 103 -14.89 -3.50 -5.64
N ILE A 104 -15.75 -2.52 -5.84
CA ILE A 104 -15.53 -1.45 -6.82
C ILE A 104 -14.27 -0.65 -6.47
N THR A 105 -14.10 -0.30 -5.19
CA THR A 105 -12.89 0.38 -4.73
C THR A 105 -11.64 -0.47 -5.00
N PHE A 106 -11.72 -1.78 -4.80
CA PHE A 106 -10.63 -2.71 -5.08
C PHE A 106 -10.21 -2.64 -6.56
N PHE A 107 -11.15 -2.76 -7.49
CA PHE A 107 -10.83 -2.71 -8.92
C PHE A 107 -10.34 -1.32 -9.37
N ILE A 108 -10.91 -0.24 -8.83
CA ILE A 108 -10.40 1.11 -9.11
C ILE A 108 -8.98 1.28 -8.58
N ASN A 109 -8.68 0.72 -7.42
CA ASN A 109 -7.37 0.83 -6.79
C ASN A 109 -6.28 0.02 -7.51
N ILE A 110 -6.62 -0.95 -8.36
CA ILE A 110 -5.65 -1.58 -9.28
C ILE A 110 -5.15 -0.53 -10.29
N ALA A 111 -6.06 0.29 -10.83
CA ALA A 111 -5.74 1.30 -11.84
C ALA A 111 -5.06 2.55 -11.24
N ILE A 112 -5.37 2.87 -9.98
CA ILE A 112 -4.85 4.03 -9.26
C ILE A 112 -4.14 3.52 -8.00
N PRO A 113 -2.81 3.27 -8.03
CA PRO A 113 -2.12 2.54 -6.97
C PRO A 113 -2.00 3.27 -5.63
N SER A 114 -2.40 4.54 -5.57
CA SER A 114 -2.41 5.31 -4.31
C SER A 114 -3.67 5.05 -3.50
N ALA A 115 -3.55 4.44 -2.33
CA ALA A 115 -4.67 4.21 -1.43
C ALA A 115 -5.35 5.51 -0.98
N VAL A 116 -4.55 6.56 -0.67
CA VAL A 116 -5.07 7.87 -0.27
C VAL A 116 -5.75 8.56 -1.45
N GLY A 117 -5.14 8.51 -2.65
CA GLY A 117 -5.71 9.06 -3.88
C GLY A 117 -7.06 8.41 -4.22
N VAL A 118 -7.13 7.08 -4.23
CA VAL A 118 -8.39 6.36 -4.45
C VAL A 118 -9.39 6.67 -3.34
N GLY A 119 -8.96 6.69 -2.08
CA GLY A 119 -9.81 7.02 -0.95
C GLY A 119 -10.45 8.40 -1.07
N ALA A 120 -9.72 9.41 -1.54
CA ALA A 120 -10.24 10.75 -1.78
C ALA A 120 -11.31 10.77 -2.89
N VAL A 121 -11.05 10.16 -4.04
CA VAL A 121 -11.94 10.19 -5.20
C VAL A 121 -13.13 9.22 -5.04
N VAL A 122 -12.88 7.99 -4.62
CA VAL A 122 -13.92 6.99 -4.40
C VAL A 122 -14.76 7.33 -3.17
N GLY A 123 -14.09 7.75 -2.08
CA GLY A 123 -14.74 8.11 -0.82
C GLY A 123 -15.72 9.27 -1.01
N SER A 124 -15.33 10.34 -1.70
CA SER A 124 -16.22 11.48 -2.00
C SER A 124 -17.46 11.10 -2.81
N THR A 125 -17.42 10.00 -3.55
CA THR A 125 -18.53 9.52 -4.39
C THR A 125 -19.36 8.45 -3.69
N LEU A 126 -18.72 7.41 -3.12
CA LEU A 126 -19.41 6.23 -2.59
C LEU A 126 -19.89 6.42 -1.15
N ILE A 127 -19.21 7.21 -0.31
CA ILE A 127 -19.65 7.46 1.06
C ILE A 127 -21.01 8.18 1.07
N PRO A 128 -21.21 9.32 0.37
CA PRO A 128 -22.52 9.96 0.26
C PRO A 128 -23.62 9.03 -0.28
N LEU A 129 -23.28 8.18 -1.24
CA LEU A 129 -24.21 7.19 -1.78
C LEU A 129 -24.70 6.21 -0.70
N MET A 130 -23.78 5.69 0.12
CA MET A 130 -24.09 4.77 1.20
C MET A 130 -24.87 5.44 2.34
N LEU A 131 -24.54 6.69 2.69
CA LEU A 131 -25.26 7.48 3.70
C LEU A 131 -26.72 7.72 3.29
N ARG A 132 -26.98 8.04 2.02
CA ARG A 132 -28.34 8.16 1.47
C ARG A 132 -29.11 6.83 1.52
N ALA A 133 -28.41 5.70 1.40
CA ALA A 133 -29.02 4.38 1.52
C ALA A 133 -29.30 3.96 2.99
N GLY A 134 -28.94 4.80 3.97
CA GLY A 134 -29.13 4.52 5.40
C GLY A 134 -28.03 3.63 5.99
N ILE A 135 -26.83 3.60 5.39
CA ILE A 135 -25.65 2.95 5.96
C ILE A 135 -24.97 3.95 6.89
N LYS A 136 -24.59 3.49 8.10
CA LYS A 136 -23.93 4.37 9.08
C LYS A 136 -22.57 4.87 8.58
N PRO A 137 -22.16 6.08 8.97
CA PRO A 137 -20.93 6.75 8.49
C PRO A 137 -19.67 5.89 8.59
N ALA A 138 -19.42 5.28 9.75
CA ALA A 138 -18.24 4.45 9.96
C ALA A 138 -18.22 3.18 9.08
N ALA A 139 -19.38 2.62 8.76
CA ALA A 139 -19.50 1.47 7.86
C ALA A 139 -19.24 1.87 6.40
N ALA A 140 -19.72 3.05 5.98
CA ALA A 140 -19.45 3.59 4.66
C ALA A 140 -17.95 3.86 4.45
N ALA A 141 -17.29 4.46 5.43
CA ALA A 141 -15.83 4.65 5.41
C ALA A 141 -15.07 3.31 5.40
N ALA A 142 -15.49 2.33 6.23
CA ALA A 142 -14.86 1.00 6.30
C ALA A 142 -15.00 0.20 5.00
N ALA A 143 -16.12 0.32 4.29
CA ALA A 143 -16.34 -0.32 3.00
C ALA A 143 -15.34 0.18 1.95
N VAL A 144 -15.15 1.50 1.85
CA VAL A 144 -14.15 2.07 0.93
C VAL A 144 -12.74 1.71 1.37
N LEU A 145 -12.42 1.82 2.67
CA LEU A 145 -11.11 1.48 3.22
C LEU A 145 -10.70 0.04 2.89
N SER A 146 -11.61 -0.91 3.06
CA SER A 146 -11.34 -2.32 2.78
C SER A 146 -11.02 -2.60 1.31
N GLY A 147 -11.57 -1.82 0.39
CA GLY A 147 -11.27 -1.92 -1.04
C GLY A 147 -9.90 -1.36 -1.44
N THR A 148 -9.24 -0.56 -0.59
CA THR A 148 -7.92 0.01 -0.91
C THR A 148 -6.76 -1.00 -0.90
N MET A 149 -7.07 -2.28 -1.01
CA MET A 149 -6.12 -3.38 -1.21
C MET A 149 -5.90 -3.74 -2.68
N GLY A 150 -6.69 -3.18 -3.60
CA GLY A 150 -6.53 -3.45 -5.03
C GLY A 150 -5.17 -3.03 -5.59
N SER A 151 -4.55 -2.00 -5.01
CA SER A 151 -3.20 -1.56 -5.41
C SER A 151 -2.14 -2.66 -5.34
N LEU A 152 -2.34 -3.70 -4.53
CA LEU A 152 -1.45 -4.87 -4.47
C LEU A 152 -1.24 -5.50 -5.85
N LEU A 153 -2.26 -5.46 -6.71
CA LEU A 153 -2.20 -5.98 -8.08
C LEU A 153 -1.75 -4.93 -9.11
N SER A 154 -1.41 -3.72 -8.67
CA SER A 154 -0.96 -2.67 -9.58
C SER A 154 0.55 -2.75 -9.84
N PRO A 155 0.97 -2.75 -11.10
CA PRO A 155 2.40 -2.69 -11.43
C PRO A 155 3.05 -1.37 -11.00
N GLY A 156 2.27 -0.30 -10.82
CA GLY A 156 2.74 0.99 -10.32
C GLY A 156 2.89 1.08 -8.80
N LEU A 157 2.63 0.00 -8.07
CA LEU A 157 2.82 0.01 -6.62
C LEU A 157 4.30 -0.19 -6.25
N SER A 158 4.83 0.68 -5.43
CA SER A 158 6.23 0.70 -4.99
C SER A 158 6.73 -0.62 -4.39
N HIS A 159 5.86 -1.35 -3.68
CA HIS A 159 6.20 -2.64 -3.10
C HIS A 159 6.45 -3.71 -4.15
N ASN A 160 5.66 -3.73 -5.23
CA ASN A 160 5.88 -4.67 -6.32
C ASN A 160 7.24 -4.42 -6.99
N ALA A 161 7.62 -3.15 -7.18
CA ALA A 161 8.94 -2.80 -7.67
C ALA A 161 10.04 -3.24 -6.68
N TYR A 162 9.86 -2.98 -5.38
CA TYR A 162 10.85 -3.29 -4.35
C TYR A 162 11.11 -4.78 -4.17
N VAL A 163 10.04 -5.58 -4.05
CA VAL A 163 10.17 -7.04 -3.86
C VAL A 163 10.64 -7.72 -5.15
N SER A 164 10.16 -7.29 -6.34
CA SER A 164 10.61 -7.85 -7.62
C SER A 164 12.10 -7.63 -7.85
N GLU A 165 12.63 -6.46 -7.49
CA GLU A 165 14.07 -6.20 -7.57
C GLU A 165 14.86 -7.09 -6.63
N MET A 166 14.44 -7.22 -5.37
CA MET A 166 15.11 -8.09 -4.40
C MET A 166 15.09 -9.57 -4.83
N ALA A 167 14.00 -10.01 -5.47
CA ALA A 167 13.85 -11.37 -5.97
C ALA A 167 14.51 -11.60 -7.33
N GLY A 168 14.97 -10.54 -8.00
CA GLY A 168 15.56 -10.63 -9.34
C GLY A 168 14.58 -11.07 -10.43
N MET A 169 13.29 -10.78 -10.28
CA MET A 169 12.22 -11.19 -11.19
C MET A 169 11.44 -9.99 -11.75
N GLY A 170 10.65 -10.22 -12.80
CA GLY A 170 9.81 -9.18 -13.38
C GLY A 170 8.65 -8.77 -12.44
N ILE A 171 8.24 -7.50 -12.49
CA ILE A 171 7.13 -7.01 -11.64
C ILE A 171 5.83 -7.77 -11.94
N MET A 172 5.55 -8.07 -13.21
CA MET A 172 4.35 -8.83 -13.58
C MET A 172 4.41 -10.29 -13.13
N ASP A 173 5.61 -10.89 -13.08
CA ASP A 173 5.79 -12.24 -12.56
C ASP A 173 5.55 -12.28 -11.06
N LEU A 174 6.04 -11.28 -10.32
CA LEU A 174 5.76 -11.15 -8.90
C LEU A 174 4.26 -10.94 -8.63
N ILE A 175 3.59 -10.06 -9.38
CA ILE A 175 2.14 -9.85 -9.25
C ILE A 175 1.40 -11.15 -9.55
N SER A 176 1.78 -11.89 -10.58
CA SER A 176 1.20 -13.19 -10.89
C SER A 176 1.35 -14.18 -9.73
N TYR A 177 2.54 -14.22 -9.11
CA TYR A 177 2.85 -15.07 -7.97
C TYR A 177 1.89 -14.86 -6.79
N HIS A 178 1.66 -13.61 -6.38
CA HIS A 178 0.81 -13.31 -5.21
C HIS A 178 -0.63 -12.93 -5.56
N SER A 179 -1.03 -12.92 -6.84
CA SER A 179 -2.36 -12.45 -7.28
C SER A 179 -3.52 -13.17 -6.59
N VAL A 180 -3.45 -14.51 -6.49
CA VAL A 180 -4.48 -15.34 -5.85
C VAL A 180 -4.68 -14.90 -4.39
N TYR A 181 -3.60 -14.66 -3.67
CA TYR A 181 -3.64 -14.21 -2.27
C TYR A 181 -4.14 -12.77 -2.15
N SER A 182 -3.80 -11.90 -3.10
CA SER A 182 -4.32 -10.53 -3.17
C SER A 182 -5.83 -10.50 -3.39
N PHE A 183 -6.36 -11.35 -4.27
CA PHE A 183 -7.81 -11.51 -4.42
C PHE A 183 -8.47 -12.14 -3.20
N MET A 184 -7.81 -13.12 -2.57
CA MET A 184 -8.30 -13.75 -1.34
C MET A 184 -8.47 -12.71 -0.22
N ILE A 185 -7.45 -11.89 0.07
CA ILE A 185 -7.58 -10.87 1.12
C ILE A 185 -8.58 -9.77 0.75
N GLY A 186 -8.68 -9.37 -0.52
CA GLY A 186 -9.72 -8.46 -1.01
C GLY A 186 -11.13 -9.02 -0.80
N GLY A 187 -11.33 -10.30 -1.08
CA GLY A 187 -12.58 -11.01 -0.82
C GLY A 187 -12.91 -11.10 0.68
N VAL A 188 -11.92 -11.47 1.51
CA VAL A 188 -12.06 -11.49 2.98
C VAL A 188 -12.37 -10.11 3.52
N ALA A 189 -11.74 -9.06 2.98
CA ALA A 189 -12.02 -7.68 3.34
C ALA A 189 -13.47 -7.29 3.04
N ALA A 190 -13.94 -7.52 1.82
CA ALA A 190 -15.30 -7.15 1.39
C ALA A 190 -16.39 -7.91 2.16
N VAL A 191 -16.24 -9.24 2.25
CA VAL A 191 -17.21 -10.10 2.95
C VAL A 191 -17.12 -9.89 4.46
N GLY A 192 -15.93 -9.82 5.03
CA GLY A 192 -15.73 -9.66 6.47
C GLY A 192 -16.24 -8.33 6.99
N VAL A 193 -15.96 -7.22 6.28
CA VAL A 193 -16.52 -5.90 6.65
C VAL A 193 -18.05 -5.91 6.52
N PHE A 194 -18.61 -6.52 5.49
CA PHE A 194 -20.05 -6.69 5.36
C PHE A 194 -20.65 -7.43 6.56
N LEU A 195 -20.08 -8.58 6.95
CA LEU A 195 -20.55 -9.36 8.09
C LEU A 195 -20.46 -8.60 9.42
N VAL A 196 -19.34 -7.90 9.66
CA VAL A 196 -19.18 -7.07 10.86
C VAL A 196 -20.19 -5.92 10.87
N CYS A 197 -20.43 -5.24 9.75
CA CYS A 197 -21.41 -4.18 9.64
C CYS A 197 -22.85 -4.70 9.86
N MET A 198 -23.14 -5.92 9.39
CA MET A 198 -24.43 -6.58 9.66
C MET A 198 -24.61 -6.86 11.16
N PHE A 199 -23.59 -7.43 11.79
CA PHE A 199 -23.60 -7.73 13.22
C PHE A 199 -23.78 -6.46 14.08
N LEU A 200 -23.14 -5.35 13.70
CA LEU A 200 -23.24 -4.06 14.38
C LEU A 200 -24.53 -3.27 14.02
N GLY A 201 -25.39 -3.80 13.14
CA GLY A 201 -26.62 -3.14 12.71
C GLY A 201 -26.37 -1.82 11.96
N ASP A 202 -25.31 -1.76 11.16
CA ASP A 202 -24.88 -0.55 10.45
C ASP A 202 -25.73 -0.22 9.22
N HIS A 203 -26.60 -1.14 8.82
CA HIS A 203 -27.58 -0.95 7.75
C HIS A 203 -28.86 -0.24 8.21
N LYS A 204 -28.98 0.06 9.50
CA LYS A 204 -30.15 0.72 10.12
C LYS A 204 -29.81 2.16 10.52
N GLY A 205 -29.03 2.86 9.72
CA GLY A 205 -28.75 4.27 9.92
C GLY A 205 -29.88 5.17 9.40
N GLU A 206 -29.88 6.41 9.83
CA GLU A 206 -30.77 7.43 9.26
C GLU A 206 -30.31 7.78 7.86
N LYS A 207 -31.26 7.96 6.93
CA LYS A 207 -30.96 8.43 5.58
C LYS A 207 -30.57 9.91 5.65
N VAL A 208 -29.36 10.21 5.30
CA VAL A 208 -28.84 11.59 5.28
C VAL A 208 -28.97 12.16 3.88
N ASP A 209 -29.62 13.30 3.76
CA ASP A 209 -29.68 14.03 2.50
C ASP A 209 -28.39 14.83 2.32
N VAL A 210 -27.42 14.24 1.66
CA VAL A 210 -26.14 14.89 1.36
C VAL A 210 -26.30 15.67 0.08
N ASN A 211 -26.27 17.00 0.18
CA ASN A 211 -26.25 17.86 -1.00
C ASN A 211 -25.02 17.54 -1.84
N ASN A 212 -25.22 17.17 -3.09
CA ASN A 212 -24.12 17.15 -4.07
C ASN A 212 -23.67 18.60 -4.24
N THR A 213 -22.46 18.92 -3.86
CA THR A 213 -21.77 20.08 -4.37
C THR A 213 -21.53 19.81 -5.86
N ASP A 214 -22.36 20.39 -6.70
CA ASP A 214 -22.17 20.35 -8.15
C ASP A 214 -20.96 21.24 -8.46
N ASP A 215 -19.80 20.63 -8.54
CA ASP A 215 -18.53 21.30 -8.84
C ASP A 215 -18.27 21.40 -10.35
N GLY A 216 -19.31 21.23 -11.17
CA GLY A 216 -19.24 21.32 -12.63
C GLY A 216 -18.48 20.16 -13.29
N PHE A 217 -18.24 19.05 -12.56
CA PHE A 217 -17.57 17.88 -13.12
C PHE A 217 -18.45 17.18 -14.16
N VAL A 218 -17.93 17.10 -15.40
CA VAL A 218 -18.57 16.36 -16.49
C VAL A 218 -17.80 15.04 -16.72
N PRO A 219 -18.41 13.88 -16.43
CA PRO A 219 -17.75 12.59 -16.64
C PRO A 219 -17.58 12.30 -18.13
N SER A 220 -16.39 11.79 -18.50
CA SER A 220 -16.08 11.41 -19.89
C SER A 220 -15.70 9.92 -19.94
N PRO A 221 -16.34 9.10 -20.81
CA PRO A 221 -16.01 7.70 -20.93
C PRO A 221 -14.57 7.48 -21.44
N ILE A 222 -14.06 8.37 -22.29
CA ILE A 222 -12.69 8.26 -22.79
C ILE A 222 -11.69 8.56 -21.68
N ARG A 223 -11.93 9.59 -20.85
CA ARG A 223 -11.09 9.87 -19.68
C ARG A 223 -11.09 8.72 -18.66
N ALA A 224 -12.22 8.03 -18.51
CA ALA A 224 -12.33 6.89 -17.61
C ALA A 224 -11.44 5.69 -18.01
N LEU A 225 -11.08 5.55 -19.28
CA LEU A 225 -10.20 4.49 -19.76
C LEU A 225 -8.71 4.80 -19.53
N VAL A 226 -8.33 6.05 -19.38
CA VAL A 226 -6.93 6.47 -19.29
C VAL A 226 -6.18 5.83 -18.10
N PRO A 227 -6.73 5.75 -16.87
CA PRO A 227 -6.06 5.09 -15.76
C PRO A 227 -5.78 3.58 -15.98
N LEU A 228 -6.48 2.94 -16.90
CA LEU A 228 -6.27 1.54 -17.26
C LEU A 228 -5.15 1.34 -18.28
N VAL A 229 -4.74 2.40 -19.01
CA VAL A 229 -3.76 2.31 -20.10
C VAL A 229 -2.44 1.66 -19.66
N PRO A 230 -1.78 2.07 -18.56
CA PRO A 230 -0.51 1.45 -18.15
C PRO A 230 -0.65 -0.05 -17.89
N ILE A 231 -1.72 -0.47 -17.21
CA ILE A 231 -1.97 -1.87 -16.86
C ILE A 231 -2.22 -2.70 -18.12
N VAL A 232 -3.08 -2.20 -19.00
CA VAL A 232 -3.39 -2.89 -20.27
C VAL A 232 -2.15 -3.01 -21.14
N LEU A 233 -1.34 -1.95 -21.24
CA LEU A 233 -0.08 -1.99 -21.99
C LEU A 233 0.89 -3.03 -21.43
N MET A 234 1.09 -3.06 -20.12
CA MET A 234 1.97 -4.04 -19.49
C MET A 234 1.47 -5.47 -19.71
N LEU A 235 0.16 -5.74 -19.54
CA LEU A 235 -0.43 -7.05 -19.77
C LEU A 235 -0.28 -7.48 -21.24
N VAL A 236 -0.61 -6.59 -22.17
CA VAL A 236 -0.50 -6.87 -23.62
C VAL A 236 0.93 -7.16 -24.01
N CYS A 237 1.88 -6.33 -23.54
CA CYS A 237 3.30 -6.53 -23.87
C CYS A 237 3.84 -7.82 -23.24
N THR A 238 3.47 -8.13 -21.99
CA THR A 238 3.94 -9.37 -21.34
C THR A 238 3.44 -10.63 -22.05
N VAL A 239 2.17 -10.63 -22.52
CA VAL A 239 1.56 -11.84 -23.10
C VAL A 239 1.83 -11.98 -24.61
N TRP A 240 1.71 -10.88 -25.38
CA TRP A 240 1.76 -10.94 -26.85
C TRP A 240 3.03 -10.34 -27.47
N PHE A 241 3.72 -9.46 -26.76
CA PHE A 241 4.90 -8.78 -27.27
C PHE A 241 6.06 -8.76 -26.24
N PRO A 242 6.48 -9.93 -25.71
CA PRO A 242 7.51 -9.99 -24.66
C PRO A 242 8.85 -9.38 -25.10
N GLU A 243 9.09 -9.31 -26.40
CA GLU A 243 10.30 -8.73 -26.99
C GLU A 243 10.44 -7.22 -26.72
N LEU A 244 9.30 -6.51 -26.52
CA LEU A 244 9.31 -5.07 -26.23
C LEU A 244 9.83 -4.76 -24.84
N LYS A 245 9.91 -5.75 -23.93
CA LYS A 245 10.40 -5.58 -22.54
C LYS A 245 9.86 -4.33 -21.86
N MET A 246 8.56 -4.05 -22.03
CA MET A 246 7.92 -2.86 -21.47
C MET A 246 7.95 -2.90 -19.94
N GLY A 247 8.65 -1.95 -19.35
CA GLY A 247 8.69 -1.75 -17.91
C GLY A 247 7.57 -0.84 -17.39
N VAL A 248 7.51 -0.70 -16.08
CA VAL A 248 6.53 0.20 -15.42
C VAL A 248 6.73 1.64 -15.87
N THR A 249 7.97 2.09 -15.96
CA THR A 249 8.31 3.47 -16.32
C THR A 249 7.76 3.88 -17.68
N GLU A 250 7.95 3.02 -18.70
CA GLU A 250 7.47 3.25 -20.06
C GLU A 250 5.95 3.25 -20.09
N ALA A 251 5.31 2.28 -19.42
CA ALA A 251 3.85 2.18 -19.36
C ALA A 251 3.22 3.41 -18.68
N MET A 252 3.80 3.88 -17.57
CA MET A 252 3.31 5.05 -16.84
C MET A 252 3.51 6.35 -17.64
N LEU A 253 4.62 6.47 -18.37
CA LEU A 253 4.85 7.61 -19.25
C LEU A 253 3.84 7.64 -20.41
N LEU A 254 3.54 6.49 -21.03
CA LEU A 254 2.52 6.38 -22.07
C LEU A 254 1.12 6.70 -21.52
N GLY A 255 0.80 6.26 -20.30
CA GLY A 255 -0.41 6.65 -19.58
C GLY A 255 -0.51 8.17 -19.35
N THR A 256 0.62 8.80 -18.98
CA THR A 256 0.72 10.25 -18.82
C THR A 256 0.47 10.98 -20.15
N ILE A 257 1.05 10.51 -21.25
CA ILE A 257 0.81 11.04 -22.59
C ILE A 257 -0.67 10.87 -22.98
N ALA A 258 -1.28 9.72 -22.66
CA ALA A 258 -2.71 9.51 -22.89
C ALA A 258 -3.58 10.51 -22.10
N CYS A 259 -3.24 10.84 -20.84
CA CYS A 259 -3.89 11.90 -20.08
C CYS A 259 -3.83 13.25 -20.81
N LEU A 260 -2.64 13.62 -21.31
CA LEU A 260 -2.44 14.89 -22.03
C LEU A 260 -3.29 14.95 -23.29
N ILE A 261 -3.29 13.87 -24.09
CA ILE A 261 -4.03 13.81 -25.37
C ILE A 261 -5.54 13.80 -25.14
N VAL A 262 -6.04 13.07 -24.14
CA VAL A 262 -7.49 12.90 -23.93
C VAL A 262 -8.11 14.10 -23.20
N ALA A 263 -7.40 14.66 -22.24
CA ALA A 263 -7.96 15.73 -21.40
C ALA A 263 -7.68 17.14 -21.92
N HIS A 264 -6.67 17.33 -22.77
CA HIS A 264 -6.21 18.63 -23.30
C HIS A 264 -6.02 19.69 -22.20
N PRO A 265 -5.31 19.39 -21.10
CA PRO A 265 -5.10 20.34 -20.01
C PRO A 265 -4.10 21.41 -20.41
N ASP A 266 -3.96 22.45 -19.57
CA ASP A 266 -2.82 23.36 -19.69
C ASP A 266 -1.51 22.59 -19.53
N ALA A 267 -0.67 22.58 -20.58
CA ALA A 267 0.55 21.78 -20.65
C ALA A 267 1.59 22.19 -19.60
N GLN A 268 1.62 23.46 -19.19
CA GLN A 268 2.59 23.93 -18.19
C GLN A 268 2.21 23.44 -16.79
N ILE A 269 0.92 23.54 -16.42
CA ILE A 269 0.40 23.06 -15.15
C ILE A 269 0.49 21.52 -15.10
N PHE A 270 0.12 20.86 -16.19
CA PHE A 270 0.21 19.40 -16.33
C PHE A 270 1.63 18.89 -16.08
N SER A 271 2.63 19.51 -16.74
CA SER A 271 4.04 19.17 -16.55
C SER A 271 4.48 19.37 -15.09
N LYS A 272 4.10 20.51 -14.48
CA LYS A 272 4.40 20.75 -13.05
C LYS A 272 3.80 19.67 -12.14
N LYS A 273 2.56 19.21 -12.42
CA LYS A 273 1.91 18.15 -11.65
C LYS A 273 2.62 16.81 -11.81
N PHE A 274 3.08 16.46 -13.00
CA PHE A 274 3.86 15.26 -13.24
C PHE A 274 5.15 15.26 -12.41
N PHE A 275 5.96 16.30 -12.52
CA PHE A 275 7.23 16.40 -11.80
C PHE A 275 7.03 16.58 -10.28
N GLN A 276 5.94 17.22 -9.84
CA GLN A 276 5.56 17.27 -8.44
C GLN A 276 5.32 15.86 -7.89
N GLY A 277 4.52 15.03 -8.59
CA GLY A 277 4.26 13.65 -8.18
C GLY A 277 5.53 12.82 -8.09
N MET A 278 6.47 12.99 -9.04
CA MET A 278 7.78 12.34 -9.00
C MET A 278 8.58 12.75 -7.76
N GLY A 279 8.64 14.04 -7.45
CA GLY A 279 9.40 14.57 -6.30
C GLY A 279 8.81 14.13 -4.97
N ASP A 280 7.49 14.20 -4.84
CA ASP A 280 6.79 13.80 -3.61
C ASP A 280 7.04 12.30 -3.32
N SER A 281 6.98 11.44 -4.34
CA SER A 281 7.23 10.00 -4.15
C SER A 281 8.68 9.67 -3.82
N TYR A 282 9.63 10.43 -4.37
CA TYR A 282 11.03 10.26 -3.98
C TYR A 282 11.22 10.59 -2.49
N GLY A 283 10.68 11.71 -2.01
CA GLY A 283 10.78 12.09 -0.61
C GLY A 283 10.04 11.13 0.32
N GLU A 284 8.83 10.70 -0.05
CA GLU A 284 7.98 9.89 0.83
C GLU A 284 8.34 8.40 0.77
N ILE A 285 8.35 7.80 -0.40
CA ILE A 285 8.50 6.34 -0.56
C ILE A 285 9.97 5.96 -0.58
N MET A 286 10.78 6.59 -1.44
CA MET A 286 12.22 6.31 -1.47
C MET A 286 12.88 6.69 -0.14
N GLY A 287 12.42 7.76 0.52
CA GLY A 287 12.88 8.11 1.86
C GLY A 287 12.69 7.00 2.89
N ILE A 288 11.58 6.24 2.84
CA ILE A 288 11.37 5.06 3.70
C ILE A 288 12.33 3.94 3.32
N ILE A 289 12.49 3.64 2.02
CA ILE A 289 13.38 2.57 1.53
C ILE A 289 14.84 2.86 1.94
N ILE A 290 15.31 4.09 1.75
CA ILE A 290 16.65 4.54 2.14
C ILE A 290 16.86 4.35 3.64
N SER A 291 15.89 4.81 4.45
CA SER A 291 15.96 4.72 5.92
C SER A 291 15.91 3.28 6.42
N ALA A 292 15.08 2.43 5.79
CA ALA A 292 15.02 1.00 6.09
C ALA A 292 16.34 0.28 5.73
N GLY A 293 16.97 0.65 4.62
CA GLY A 293 18.28 0.13 4.25
C GLY A 293 19.37 0.46 5.26
N VAL A 294 19.36 1.68 5.82
CA VAL A 294 20.29 2.07 6.89
C VAL A 294 20.02 1.30 8.19
N LEU A 295 18.73 1.08 8.52
CA LEU A 295 18.37 0.22 9.67
C LEU A 295 18.88 -1.20 9.46
N ALA A 296 18.69 -1.77 8.27
CA ALA A 296 19.20 -3.11 7.93
C ALA A 296 20.72 -3.20 8.13
N ALA A 297 21.48 -2.22 7.65
CA ALA A 297 22.92 -2.16 7.87
C ALA A 297 23.29 -2.13 9.36
N GLY A 298 22.55 -1.38 10.18
CA GLY A 298 22.75 -1.31 11.64
C GLY A 298 22.41 -2.63 12.35
N LEU A 299 21.34 -3.30 11.96
CA LEU A 299 20.93 -4.59 12.51
C LEU A 299 21.93 -5.70 12.13
N MET A 300 22.47 -5.69 10.91
CA MET A 300 23.54 -6.60 10.48
C MET A 300 24.81 -6.33 11.28
N ALA A 301 25.27 -5.08 11.37
CA ALA A 301 26.46 -4.70 12.12
C ALA A 301 26.39 -5.10 13.60
N SER A 302 25.20 -5.06 14.20
CA SER A 302 25.01 -5.46 15.62
C SER A 302 24.96 -6.97 15.84
N GLY A 303 24.89 -7.79 14.78
CA GLY A 303 24.73 -9.25 14.85
C GLY A 303 23.32 -9.68 15.28
N LEU A 304 22.35 -8.77 15.28
CA LEU A 304 20.96 -9.12 15.66
C LEU A 304 20.29 -9.94 14.55
N ILE A 305 20.58 -9.63 13.27
CA ILE A 305 20.09 -10.43 12.14
C ILE A 305 20.55 -11.89 12.27
N ASP A 306 21.84 -12.14 12.54
CA ASP A 306 22.35 -13.50 12.73
C ASP A 306 21.64 -14.24 13.89
N ALA A 307 21.30 -13.51 14.96
CA ALA A 307 20.58 -14.08 16.08
C ALA A 307 19.13 -14.41 15.74
N LEU A 308 18.45 -13.55 14.97
CA LEU A 308 17.09 -13.80 14.46
C LEU A 308 17.08 -14.99 13.50
N ILE A 309 18.03 -15.06 12.56
CA ILE A 309 18.20 -16.18 11.64
C ILE A 309 18.26 -17.50 12.40
N LYS A 310 19.11 -17.60 13.43
CA LYS A 310 19.23 -18.83 14.25
C LYS A 310 17.90 -19.24 14.90
N VAL A 311 17.08 -18.29 15.32
CA VAL A 311 15.76 -18.56 15.92
C VAL A 311 14.76 -19.00 14.84
N MET A 312 14.78 -18.37 13.67
CA MET A 312 13.85 -18.65 12.57
C MET A 312 14.18 -19.96 11.86
N VAL A 313 15.46 -20.29 11.70
CA VAL A 313 15.91 -21.59 11.14
C VAL A 313 15.54 -22.76 12.05
N ALA A 314 15.47 -22.54 13.36
CA ALA A 314 15.04 -23.56 14.30
C ALA A 314 13.57 -23.98 14.14
N SER A 315 12.74 -23.15 13.48
CA SER A 315 11.34 -23.46 13.20
C SER A 315 10.83 -22.62 12.02
N SER A 316 10.49 -23.27 10.89
CA SER A 316 9.88 -22.64 9.73
C SER A 316 8.55 -21.94 10.06
N ASP A 317 7.83 -22.43 11.08
CA ASP A 317 6.60 -21.79 11.55
C ASP A 317 6.86 -20.40 12.13
N VAL A 318 7.97 -20.19 12.82
CA VAL A 318 8.34 -18.86 13.35
C VAL A 318 8.59 -17.86 12.21
N ALA A 319 9.22 -18.28 11.12
CA ALA A 319 9.43 -17.44 9.95
C ALA A 319 8.12 -17.06 9.29
N ARG A 320 7.22 -18.02 9.12
CA ARG A 320 5.88 -17.83 8.53
C ARG A 320 5.02 -16.86 9.33
N TRP A 321 4.86 -17.12 10.63
CA TRP A 321 4.05 -16.26 11.50
C TRP A 321 4.71 -14.91 11.77
N GLY A 322 6.03 -14.85 11.87
CA GLY A 322 6.81 -13.61 12.00
C GLY A 322 6.72 -12.75 10.74
N GLY A 323 6.83 -13.37 9.56
CA GLY A 323 6.72 -12.71 8.25
C GLY A 323 5.32 -12.17 7.94
N SER A 324 4.27 -12.70 8.57
CA SER A 324 2.91 -12.19 8.44
C SER A 324 2.55 -11.21 9.56
N PHE A 325 2.65 -11.60 10.82
CA PHE A 325 2.21 -10.76 11.94
C PHE A 325 3.18 -9.63 12.29
N GLY A 326 4.47 -9.76 11.99
CA GLY A 326 5.44 -8.68 12.18
C GLY A 326 5.06 -7.44 11.36
N PRO A 327 5.01 -7.52 10.02
CA PRO A 327 4.59 -6.40 9.18
C PRO A 327 3.16 -5.93 9.46
N PHE A 328 2.22 -6.83 9.78
CA PHE A 328 0.84 -6.49 10.16
C PHE A 328 0.82 -5.57 11.38
N LEU A 329 1.46 -5.95 12.48
CA LEU A 329 1.49 -5.17 13.72
C LEU A 329 2.27 -3.86 13.55
N LEU A 330 3.42 -3.91 12.86
CA LEU A 330 4.19 -2.70 12.55
C LEU A 330 3.33 -1.70 11.76
N SER A 331 2.60 -2.17 10.76
CA SER A 331 1.75 -1.30 9.94
C SER A 331 0.56 -0.71 10.71
N ILE A 332 -0.01 -1.43 11.68
CA ILE A 332 -1.02 -0.87 12.60
C ILE A 332 -0.41 0.27 13.42
N ILE A 333 0.76 0.04 14.01
CA ILE A 333 1.44 0.99 14.90
C ILE A 333 1.93 2.22 14.13
N MET A 334 2.49 2.01 12.93
CA MET A 334 3.04 3.09 12.10
C MET A 334 1.97 3.85 11.31
N GLY A 335 0.76 3.32 11.20
CA GLY A 335 -0.30 3.89 10.36
C GLY A 335 0.02 3.84 8.86
N SER A 336 1.00 3.04 8.46
CA SER A 336 1.49 2.93 7.10
C SER A 336 1.83 1.49 6.75
N GLY A 337 1.14 0.93 5.76
CA GLY A 337 1.46 -0.39 5.20
C GLY A 337 2.85 -0.41 4.58
N ASP A 338 3.19 0.68 3.89
CA ASP A 338 4.46 0.85 3.22
C ASP A 338 5.63 0.83 4.21
N ALA A 339 5.58 1.66 5.25
CA ALA A 339 6.65 1.76 6.22
C ALA A 339 6.86 0.43 6.97
N GLY A 340 5.78 -0.23 7.42
CA GLY A 340 5.88 -1.50 8.15
C GLY A 340 6.43 -2.65 7.30
N ALA A 341 5.89 -2.81 6.08
CA ALA A 341 6.33 -3.87 5.18
C ALA A 341 7.73 -3.61 4.60
N MET A 342 8.06 -2.38 4.23
CA MET A 342 9.39 -2.05 3.71
C MET A 342 10.49 -2.18 4.77
N ALA A 343 10.20 -1.80 6.03
CA ALA A 343 11.14 -2.01 7.13
C ALA A 343 11.44 -3.51 7.31
N PHE A 344 10.42 -4.35 7.27
CA PHE A 344 10.59 -5.80 7.35
C PHE A 344 11.32 -6.36 6.12
N ASN A 345 10.87 -6.00 4.93
CA ASN A 345 11.45 -6.49 3.68
C ASN A 345 12.91 -6.05 3.49
N GLY A 346 13.26 -4.84 3.92
CA GLY A 346 14.64 -4.36 3.86
C GLY A 346 15.58 -5.05 4.87
N THR A 347 15.04 -5.64 5.93
CA THR A 347 15.87 -6.20 7.02
C THR A 347 15.86 -7.72 7.07
N VAL A 348 14.73 -8.36 6.84
CA VAL A 348 14.51 -9.80 7.05
C VAL A 348 14.44 -10.58 5.73
N THR A 349 13.71 -10.06 4.75
CA THR A 349 13.46 -10.76 3.48
C THR A 349 14.72 -11.12 2.67
N PRO A 350 15.82 -10.32 2.66
CA PRO A 350 17.06 -10.73 1.99
C PRO A 350 17.64 -12.07 2.50
N HIS A 351 17.26 -12.47 3.72
CA HIS A 351 17.69 -13.72 4.38
C HIS A 351 16.66 -14.86 4.24
N ALA A 352 15.64 -14.71 3.41
CA ALA A 352 14.53 -15.67 3.27
C ALA A 352 15.02 -17.11 3.01
N SER A 353 16.05 -17.29 2.19
CA SER A 353 16.63 -18.61 1.88
C SER A 353 17.18 -19.33 3.13
N GLU A 354 17.64 -18.59 4.12
CA GLU A 354 18.15 -19.14 5.39
C GLU A 354 17.03 -19.72 6.27
N PHE A 355 15.78 -19.30 6.01
CA PHE A 355 14.57 -19.81 6.67
C PHE A 355 13.84 -20.88 5.85
N GLY A 356 14.42 -21.31 4.73
CA GLY A 356 13.78 -22.24 3.78
C GLY A 356 12.64 -21.61 2.97
N MET A 357 12.61 -20.27 2.87
CA MET A 357 11.61 -19.50 2.11
C MET A 357 12.25 -18.82 0.91
N SER A 358 11.45 -18.50 -0.09
CA SER A 358 11.92 -17.68 -1.21
C SER A 358 11.77 -16.17 -0.90
N ILE A 359 12.58 -15.34 -1.54
CA ILE A 359 12.52 -13.88 -1.37
C ILE A 359 11.16 -13.34 -1.83
N GLU A 360 10.66 -13.79 -2.98
CA GLU A 360 9.34 -13.43 -3.50
C GLU A 360 8.22 -13.88 -2.56
N GLY A 361 8.36 -15.05 -1.92
CA GLY A 361 7.39 -15.60 -0.97
C GLY A 361 7.31 -14.76 0.30
N LEU A 362 8.44 -14.61 1.01
CA LEU A 362 8.48 -13.86 2.25
C LEU A 362 8.22 -12.36 2.02
N GLY A 363 8.77 -11.80 0.94
CA GLY A 363 8.59 -10.40 0.59
C GLY A 363 7.14 -10.05 0.27
N SER A 364 6.46 -10.90 -0.50
CA SER A 364 5.04 -10.73 -0.80
C SER A 364 4.17 -10.96 0.44
N LEU A 365 4.47 -11.97 1.27
CA LEU A 365 3.76 -12.22 2.52
C LEU A 365 3.79 -11.00 3.44
N ALA A 366 4.99 -10.45 3.68
CA ALA A 366 5.18 -9.27 4.50
C ALA A 366 4.44 -8.05 3.96
N PHE A 367 4.44 -7.88 2.66
CA PHE A 367 3.79 -6.81 1.96
C PHE A 367 2.24 -6.90 2.05
N LEU A 368 1.65 -8.06 1.77
CA LEU A 368 0.21 -8.27 1.86
C LEU A 368 -0.27 -8.12 3.32
N ALA A 369 0.49 -8.67 4.27
CA ALA A 369 0.21 -8.52 5.70
C ALA A 369 0.32 -7.05 6.17
N GLY A 370 1.30 -6.29 5.68
CA GLY A 370 1.41 -4.87 5.93
C GLY A 370 0.21 -4.06 5.43
N ALA A 371 -0.32 -4.39 4.25
CA ALA A 371 -1.54 -3.77 3.73
C ALA A 371 -2.78 -4.09 4.60
N CYS A 372 -2.89 -5.32 5.12
CA CYS A 372 -3.90 -5.68 6.11
C CYS A 372 -3.75 -4.84 7.39
N GLY A 373 -2.51 -4.69 7.90
CA GLY A 373 -2.22 -3.89 9.09
C GLY A 373 -2.58 -2.41 8.93
N ARG A 374 -2.24 -1.79 7.79
CA ARG A 374 -2.65 -0.42 7.46
C ARG A 374 -4.19 -0.26 7.51
N THR A 375 -4.92 -1.21 6.94
CA THR A 375 -6.38 -1.19 6.88
C THR A 375 -7.02 -1.42 8.26
N ALA A 376 -6.27 -1.98 9.21
CA ALA A 376 -6.64 -2.15 10.61
C ALA A 376 -6.12 -1.02 11.53
N SER A 377 -5.51 0.04 10.98
CA SER A 377 -4.91 1.13 11.76
C SER A 377 -5.81 2.36 11.85
N PRO A 378 -6.17 2.85 13.04
CA PRO A 378 -6.96 4.07 13.20
C PRO A 378 -6.18 5.35 12.89
N ILE A 379 -4.86 5.27 12.87
CA ILE A 379 -3.95 6.39 12.61
C ILE A 379 -3.43 6.41 11.17
N ALA A 380 -3.83 5.44 10.34
CA ALA A 380 -3.45 5.45 8.93
C ALA A 380 -4.07 6.66 8.21
N GLY A 381 -3.28 7.35 7.40
CA GLY A 381 -3.73 8.55 6.69
C GLY A 381 -5.00 8.33 5.87
N ILE A 382 -5.12 7.18 5.22
CA ILE A 382 -6.34 6.79 4.48
C ILE A 382 -7.54 6.58 5.41
N THR A 383 -7.35 5.99 6.60
CA THR A 383 -8.42 5.79 7.58
C THR A 383 -8.94 7.13 8.10
N ILE A 384 -8.01 8.07 8.42
CA ILE A 384 -8.35 9.42 8.86
C ILE A 384 -9.09 10.18 7.76
N LEU A 385 -8.61 10.10 6.52
CA LEU A 385 -9.26 10.73 5.36
C LEU A 385 -10.70 10.25 5.19
N LEU A 386 -10.91 8.93 5.13
CA LEU A 386 -12.24 8.36 4.93
C LEU A 386 -13.17 8.59 6.12
N ALA A 387 -12.65 8.55 7.34
CA ALA A 387 -13.39 8.91 8.54
C ALA A 387 -13.83 10.39 8.50
N GLY A 388 -12.94 11.29 8.04
CA GLY A 388 -13.26 12.70 7.84
C GLY A 388 -14.37 12.91 6.80
N LEU A 389 -14.28 12.24 5.63
CA LEU A 389 -15.30 12.30 4.58
C LEU A 389 -16.66 11.76 5.03
N ALA A 390 -16.66 10.76 5.92
CA ALA A 390 -17.87 10.17 6.47
C ALA A 390 -18.37 10.89 7.75
N HIS A 391 -17.65 11.88 8.28
CA HIS A 391 -17.91 12.46 9.60
C HIS A 391 -17.98 11.41 10.72
N ALA A 392 -17.08 10.42 10.68
CA ALA A 392 -17.00 9.31 11.63
C ALA A 392 -15.70 9.36 12.44
N ASN A 393 -15.66 8.66 13.58
CA ASN A 393 -14.41 8.48 14.32
C ASN A 393 -13.55 7.38 13.67
N PRO A 394 -12.24 7.60 13.43
CA PRO A 394 -11.34 6.59 12.86
C PRO A 394 -11.35 5.25 13.61
N PHE A 395 -11.44 5.27 14.94
CA PHE A 395 -11.55 4.05 15.74
C PHE A 395 -12.83 3.26 15.44
N ASP A 396 -13.95 3.95 15.17
CA ASP A 396 -15.20 3.29 14.79
C ASP A 396 -15.11 2.69 13.38
N VAL A 397 -14.37 3.30 12.47
CA VAL A 397 -14.07 2.70 11.15
C VAL A 397 -13.29 1.40 11.35
N VAL A 398 -12.21 1.44 12.13
CA VAL A 398 -11.32 0.28 12.36
C VAL A 398 -12.01 -0.86 13.10
N LYS A 399 -12.96 -0.61 13.99
CA LYS A 399 -13.79 -1.67 14.59
C LYS A 399 -14.45 -2.58 13.54
N ARG A 400 -14.64 -2.11 12.30
CA ARG A 400 -15.24 -2.88 11.20
C ARG A 400 -14.21 -3.59 10.34
N THR A 401 -12.99 -3.12 10.35
CA THR A 401 -11.92 -3.68 9.48
C THR A 401 -10.95 -4.59 10.23
N ILE A 402 -10.71 -4.37 11.52
CA ILE A 402 -9.66 -5.07 12.27
C ILE A 402 -9.85 -6.60 12.29
N ALA A 403 -11.05 -7.10 12.54
CA ALA A 403 -11.30 -8.54 12.57
C ALA A 403 -11.15 -9.19 11.19
N PRO A 404 -11.73 -8.66 10.09
CA PRO A 404 -11.46 -9.15 8.74
C PRO A 404 -9.98 -9.14 8.37
N MET A 405 -9.24 -8.08 8.72
CA MET A 405 -7.81 -7.98 8.42
C MET A 405 -6.96 -8.96 9.21
N PHE A 406 -7.31 -9.21 10.46
CA PHE A 406 -6.67 -10.24 11.28
C PHE A 406 -6.88 -11.64 10.69
N VAL A 407 -8.12 -11.96 10.28
CA VAL A 407 -8.44 -13.22 9.59
C VAL A 407 -7.67 -13.32 8.26
N ALA A 408 -7.63 -12.25 7.46
CA ALA A 408 -6.86 -12.22 6.22
C ALA A 408 -5.38 -12.52 6.45
N THR A 409 -4.78 -11.94 7.50
CA THR A 409 -3.37 -12.19 7.87
C THR A 409 -3.12 -13.64 8.29
N ILE A 410 -4.05 -14.26 9.02
CA ILE A 410 -3.98 -15.70 9.34
C ILE A 410 -4.02 -16.55 8.07
N LEU A 411 -4.94 -16.24 7.16
CA LEU A 411 -5.06 -16.99 5.90
C LEU A 411 -3.80 -16.85 5.04
N LEU A 412 -3.20 -15.65 4.99
CA LEU A 412 -1.90 -15.45 4.34
C LEU A 412 -0.82 -16.34 4.95
N ALA A 413 -0.71 -16.38 6.28
CA ALA A 413 0.26 -17.22 6.97
C ALA A 413 0.06 -18.72 6.71
N ILE A 414 -1.18 -19.17 6.50
CA ILE A 414 -1.49 -20.59 6.26
C ILE A 414 -1.28 -21.00 4.81
N PHE A 415 -1.69 -20.16 3.85
CA PHE A 415 -1.81 -20.59 2.46
C PHE A 415 -0.71 -20.06 1.54
N MET A 416 -0.02 -18.99 1.91
CA MET A 416 0.95 -18.35 1.01
C MET A 416 2.36 -18.91 1.14
N VAL A 417 2.69 -19.61 2.22
CA VAL A 417 4.05 -20.08 2.52
C VAL A 417 4.07 -21.58 2.86
#